data_79ab7f9825d0cf528d7caf8b508727f3
#
_entry.id   79ab7f9825d0cf528d7caf8b508727f3
#
_cell.length_a   1.000
_cell.length_b   1.000
_cell.length_c   1.000
_cell.angle_alpha   90.00
_cell.angle_beta   90.00
_cell.angle_gamma   90.00
#
_symmetry.space_group_name_H-M   'P 1'
#
loop_
_entity.id
_entity.type
_entity.pdbx_description
1 polymer ?
#
loop_
_entity_poly.entity_id
_entity_poly.type
_entity_poly.pdbx_seq_one_letter_code
_entity_poly.pdbx_strand_id
1 'polypeptide(L)'
;MSLLICTPVYASPMMPYVESIHRVNDAFMGTGLDYDILYITGESLVQRARNNAVCAFLDSRFDRLLFIDADIEFKPEDIETLWNLDEKVCCGSYPFKRLGLHTTCWKDGKLVNLDSLDGPTEIDYAATGFLMVKREVFEEMRVKYPERRHMEGLPDGNFEDRKESFAWFDPRVTEGQFPDERVYLSEDYAFSVDYRNMGGKIILEPSIRLKHYGMYGFGE
;
A
#
# COMPACT_ATOMS: atom_id res chain seq x y z
N MET A 1 -4.27 -13.02 -14.83
CA MET A 1 -4.14 -12.07 -13.71
C MET A 1 -4.88 -12.68 -12.54
N SER A 2 -4.26 -12.76 -11.37
CA SER A 2 -4.87 -13.28 -10.14
C SER A 2 -4.56 -12.25 -9.04
N LEU A 3 -5.52 -11.34 -8.77
CA LEU A 3 -5.32 -10.10 -8.05
C LEU A 3 -6.34 -9.91 -6.92
N LEU A 4 -5.87 -9.66 -5.71
CA LEU A 4 -6.70 -9.14 -4.63
C LEU A 4 -6.50 -7.62 -4.52
N ILE A 5 -7.57 -6.85 -4.71
CA ILE A 5 -7.58 -5.41 -4.40
C ILE A 5 -8.02 -5.26 -2.95
N CYS A 6 -7.23 -4.57 -2.14
CA CYS A 6 -7.58 -4.33 -0.74
C CYS A 6 -7.66 -2.84 -0.42
N THR A 7 -8.77 -2.45 0.20
CA THR A 7 -9.01 -1.07 0.61
C THR A 7 -9.31 -0.99 2.10
N PRO A 8 -8.41 -0.36 2.89
CA PRO A 8 -8.72 0.03 4.25
C PRO A 8 -9.80 1.12 4.27
N VAL A 9 -10.90 0.89 5.00
CA VAL A 9 -12.02 1.84 5.08
C VAL A 9 -12.38 2.06 6.54
N TYR A 10 -11.94 3.18 7.13
CA TYR A 10 -12.27 3.48 8.53
C TYR A 10 -13.76 3.83 8.69
N ALA A 11 -14.26 4.80 7.91
CA ALA A 11 -15.65 5.25 8.00
C ALA A 11 -16.41 4.98 6.69
N SER A 12 -16.08 5.70 5.61
CA SER A 12 -16.72 5.55 4.30
C SER A 12 -15.73 5.86 3.19
N PRO A 13 -15.80 5.17 2.04
CA PRO A 13 -14.99 5.52 0.89
C PRO A 13 -15.49 6.83 0.26
N MET A 14 -14.60 7.55 -0.40
CA MET A 14 -14.94 8.74 -1.19
C MET A 14 -15.60 8.31 -2.50
N MET A 15 -16.58 9.10 -2.97
CA MET A 15 -17.31 8.79 -4.21
C MET A 15 -16.40 8.58 -5.43
N PRO A 16 -15.33 9.36 -5.66
CA PRO A 16 -14.44 9.11 -6.79
C PRO A 16 -13.73 7.74 -6.74
N TYR A 17 -13.41 7.24 -5.53
CA TYR A 17 -12.92 5.87 -5.35
C TYR A 17 -14.02 4.85 -5.74
N VAL A 18 -15.24 5.02 -5.26
CA VAL A 18 -16.38 4.12 -5.56
C VAL A 18 -16.63 4.05 -7.07
N GLU A 19 -16.62 5.19 -7.75
CA GLU A 19 -16.74 5.25 -9.21
C GLU A 19 -15.58 4.57 -9.93
N SER A 20 -14.36 4.65 -9.38
CA SER A 20 -13.20 3.93 -9.92
C SER A 20 -13.38 2.42 -9.82
N ILE A 21 -13.85 1.92 -8.69
CA ILE A 21 -14.18 0.50 -8.49
C ILE A 21 -15.28 0.03 -9.46
N HIS A 22 -16.32 0.84 -9.68
CA HIS A 22 -17.35 0.50 -10.68
C HIS A 22 -16.74 0.37 -12.07
N ARG A 23 -15.89 1.31 -12.50
CA ARG A 23 -15.18 1.22 -13.78
C ARG A 23 -14.30 -0.03 -13.89
N VAL A 24 -13.63 -0.44 -12.81
CA VAL A 24 -12.86 -1.70 -12.77
C VAL A 24 -13.78 -2.91 -12.98
N ASN A 25 -14.90 -2.96 -12.26
CA ASN A 25 -15.86 -4.07 -12.43
C ASN A 25 -16.38 -4.15 -13.88
N ASP A 26 -16.75 -3.01 -14.46
CA ASP A 26 -17.22 -2.95 -15.86
C ASP A 26 -16.14 -3.36 -16.85
N ALA A 27 -14.90 -2.90 -16.67
CA ALA A 27 -13.78 -3.20 -17.56
C ALA A 27 -13.32 -4.67 -17.47
N PHE A 28 -13.32 -5.25 -16.27
CA PHE A 28 -12.80 -6.61 -16.04
C PHE A 28 -13.87 -7.69 -16.15
N MET A 29 -15.16 -7.31 -16.16
CA MET A 29 -16.26 -8.25 -16.33
C MET A 29 -16.15 -8.98 -17.67
N GLY A 30 -16.19 -10.30 -17.63
CA GLY A 30 -16.14 -11.15 -18.84
C GLY A 30 -14.76 -11.28 -19.50
N THR A 31 -13.70 -10.66 -18.95
CA THR A 31 -12.33 -10.78 -19.50
C THR A 31 -11.62 -12.08 -19.09
N GLY A 32 -12.17 -12.82 -18.12
CA GLY A 32 -11.52 -14.00 -17.53
C GLY A 32 -10.40 -13.65 -16.53
N LEU A 33 -10.28 -12.39 -16.16
CA LEU A 33 -9.36 -11.98 -15.08
C LEU A 33 -9.91 -12.47 -13.73
N ASP A 34 -9.05 -13.12 -12.95
CA ASP A 34 -9.39 -13.57 -11.59
C ASP A 34 -9.01 -12.46 -10.60
N TYR A 35 -9.99 -11.70 -10.14
CA TYR A 35 -9.79 -10.65 -9.13
C TYR A 35 -10.93 -10.66 -8.10
N ASP A 36 -10.64 -10.10 -6.93
CA ASP A 36 -11.61 -9.84 -5.88
C ASP A 36 -11.27 -8.53 -5.17
N ILE A 37 -12.24 -7.98 -4.44
CA ILE A 37 -12.09 -6.73 -3.70
C ILE A 37 -12.39 -6.98 -2.24
N LEU A 38 -11.40 -6.75 -1.39
CA LEU A 38 -11.47 -6.87 0.06
C LEU A 38 -11.51 -5.48 0.71
N TYR A 39 -12.55 -5.23 1.51
CA TYR A 39 -12.64 -4.05 2.36
C TYR A 39 -12.31 -4.40 3.80
N ILE A 40 -11.32 -3.75 4.39
CA ILE A 40 -11.04 -3.81 5.83
C ILE A 40 -11.75 -2.63 6.49
N THR A 41 -12.89 -2.89 7.10
CA THR A 41 -13.78 -1.84 7.63
C THR A 41 -13.65 -1.68 9.15
N GLY A 42 -13.82 -0.44 9.63
CA GLY A 42 -13.91 -0.12 11.06
C GLY A 42 -12.60 -0.22 11.84
N GLU A 43 -11.47 -0.47 11.18
CA GLU A 43 -10.17 -0.50 11.82
C GLU A 43 -9.56 0.91 11.89
N SER A 44 -9.34 1.40 13.11
CA SER A 44 -8.84 2.76 13.34
C SER A 44 -7.33 2.91 13.12
N LEU A 45 -6.59 1.82 13.15
CA LEU A 45 -5.14 1.80 12.93
C LEU A 45 -4.86 1.29 11.51
N VAL A 46 -4.47 2.19 10.61
CA VAL A 46 -4.22 1.84 9.20
C VAL A 46 -3.18 0.73 9.04
N GLN A 47 -2.14 0.72 9.84
CA GLN A 47 -1.11 -0.34 9.83
C GLN A 47 -1.70 -1.71 10.19
N ARG A 48 -2.64 -1.78 11.15
CA ARG A 48 -3.32 -3.03 11.51
C ARG A 48 -4.28 -3.46 10.40
N ALA A 49 -5.00 -2.53 9.79
CA ALA A 49 -5.82 -2.82 8.62
C ALA A 49 -5.00 -3.42 7.46
N ARG A 50 -3.82 -2.86 7.18
CA ARG A 50 -2.93 -3.38 6.14
C ARG A 50 -2.37 -4.76 6.49
N ASN A 51 -1.96 -4.99 7.74
CA ASN A 51 -1.49 -6.32 8.19
C ASN A 51 -2.60 -7.37 8.09
N ASN A 52 -3.83 -7.04 8.49
CA ASN A 52 -4.99 -7.93 8.34
C ASN A 52 -5.29 -8.23 6.86
N ALA A 53 -5.13 -7.25 5.98
CA ALA A 53 -5.27 -7.46 4.54
C ALA A 53 -4.22 -8.44 4.00
N VAL A 54 -2.96 -8.33 4.43
CA VAL A 54 -1.90 -9.27 4.05
C VAL A 54 -2.20 -10.68 4.59
N CYS A 55 -2.67 -10.82 5.83
CA CYS A 55 -3.08 -12.12 6.35
C CYS A 55 -4.17 -12.76 5.47
N ALA A 56 -5.24 -12.01 5.17
CA ALA A 56 -6.33 -12.50 4.30
C ALA A 56 -5.84 -12.83 2.88
N PHE A 57 -4.94 -12.01 2.35
CA PHE A 57 -4.31 -12.27 1.06
C PHE A 57 -3.48 -13.56 1.06
N LEU A 58 -2.65 -13.80 2.08
CA LEU A 58 -1.85 -15.01 2.20
C LEU A 58 -2.70 -16.27 2.40
N ASP A 59 -3.87 -16.15 3.01
CA ASP A 59 -4.86 -17.23 3.13
C ASP A 59 -5.68 -17.45 1.85
N SER A 60 -5.56 -16.56 0.86
CA SER A 60 -6.29 -16.61 -0.42
C SER A 60 -5.50 -17.32 -1.52
N ARG A 61 -6.10 -17.42 -2.72
CA ARG A 61 -5.46 -17.97 -3.94
C ARG A 61 -4.74 -16.95 -4.80
N PHE A 62 -4.82 -15.67 -4.49
CA PHE A 62 -4.33 -14.60 -5.35
C PHE A 62 -2.80 -14.50 -5.33
N ASP A 63 -2.19 -14.08 -6.45
CA ASP A 63 -0.75 -13.97 -6.62
C ASP A 63 -0.22 -12.60 -6.24
N ARG A 64 -1.06 -11.56 -6.36
CA ARG A 64 -0.71 -10.17 -6.06
C ARG A 64 -1.77 -9.51 -5.21
N LEU A 65 -1.33 -8.64 -4.32
CA LEU A 65 -2.13 -7.73 -3.52
C LEU A 65 -1.93 -6.32 -4.03
N LEU A 66 -3.02 -5.62 -4.35
CA LEU A 66 -3.02 -4.19 -4.66
C LEU A 66 -3.72 -3.43 -3.54
N PHE A 67 -2.97 -2.65 -2.79
CA PHE A 67 -3.56 -1.68 -1.89
C PHE A 67 -4.05 -0.46 -2.66
N ILE A 68 -5.29 -0.04 -2.38
CA ILE A 68 -5.85 1.22 -2.85
C ILE A 68 -6.53 1.90 -1.66
N ASP A 69 -6.13 3.12 -1.32
CA ASP A 69 -6.78 3.86 -0.25
C ASP A 69 -8.18 4.35 -0.70
N ALA A 70 -9.12 4.39 0.24
CA ALA A 70 -10.54 4.68 0.00
C ALA A 70 -10.83 6.11 -0.51
N ASP A 71 -9.81 6.92 -0.72
CA ASP A 71 -9.86 8.32 -1.18
C ASP A 71 -8.97 8.60 -2.40
N ILE A 72 -8.53 7.53 -3.08
CA ILE A 72 -7.79 7.60 -4.36
C ILE A 72 -8.74 7.35 -5.54
N GLU A 73 -8.76 8.27 -6.51
CA GLU A 73 -9.38 8.07 -7.83
C GLU A 73 -8.34 7.48 -8.78
N PHE A 74 -8.72 6.42 -9.49
CA PHE A 74 -7.87 5.70 -10.43
C PHE A 74 -8.69 5.15 -11.62
N LYS A 75 -8.00 4.57 -12.60
CA LYS A 75 -8.60 3.94 -13.78
C LYS A 75 -8.25 2.45 -13.84
N PRO A 76 -9.05 1.61 -14.52
CA PRO A 76 -8.72 0.21 -14.75
C PRO A 76 -7.34 0.00 -15.40
N GLU A 77 -6.97 0.88 -16.34
CA GLU A 77 -5.70 0.84 -17.06
C GLU A 77 -4.49 1.07 -16.14
N ASP A 78 -4.67 1.78 -15.04
CA ASP A 78 -3.60 1.98 -14.03
C ASP A 78 -3.25 0.65 -13.36
N ILE A 79 -4.26 -0.21 -13.09
CA ILE A 79 -4.06 -1.55 -12.54
C ILE A 79 -3.37 -2.46 -13.56
N GLU A 80 -3.83 -2.45 -14.81
CA GLU A 80 -3.23 -3.23 -15.89
C GLU A 80 -1.77 -2.84 -16.13
N THR A 81 -1.48 -1.54 -16.06
CA THR A 81 -0.12 -1.01 -16.20
C THR A 81 0.80 -1.55 -15.10
N LEU A 82 0.40 -1.48 -13.81
CA LEU A 82 1.19 -2.09 -12.72
C LEU A 82 1.33 -3.59 -12.87
N TRP A 83 0.27 -4.28 -13.31
CA TRP A 83 0.33 -5.72 -13.54
C TRP A 83 1.37 -6.10 -14.59
N ASN A 84 1.41 -5.34 -15.71
CA ASN A 84 2.27 -5.59 -16.86
C ASN A 84 3.75 -5.24 -16.60
N LEU A 85 4.05 -4.41 -15.61
CA LEU A 85 5.43 -4.19 -15.16
C LEU A 85 6.08 -5.47 -14.65
N ASP A 86 5.28 -6.38 -14.14
CA ASP A 86 5.70 -7.68 -13.57
C ASP A 86 6.74 -7.60 -12.44
N GLU A 87 6.82 -6.47 -11.78
CA GLU A 87 7.73 -6.22 -10.66
C GLU A 87 7.18 -6.82 -9.35
N LYS A 88 8.09 -7.13 -8.40
CA LYS A 88 7.69 -7.66 -7.09
C LYS A 88 6.94 -6.63 -6.25
N VAL A 89 7.39 -5.37 -6.31
CA VAL A 89 6.74 -4.22 -5.67
C VAL A 89 6.75 -3.06 -6.64
N CYS A 90 5.56 -2.57 -7.01
CA CYS A 90 5.41 -1.41 -7.87
C CYS A 90 4.23 -0.52 -7.43
N CYS A 91 4.28 0.75 -7.79
CA CYS A 91 3.29 1.73 -7.38
C CYS A 91 3.00 2.78 -8.46
N GLY A 92 1.82 3.38 -8.37
CA GLY A 92 1.51 4.67 -8.98
C GLY A 92 1.79 5.81 -8.02
N SER A 93 1.70 7.04 -8.52
CA SER A 93 1.90 8.25 -7.73
C SER A 93 0.62 9.02 -7.51
N TYR A 94 0.50 9.62 -6.33
CA TYR A 94 -0.55 10.56 -5.97
C TYR A 94 0.01 11.69 -5.08
N PRO A 95 -0.63 12.89 -5.07
CA PRO A 95 -0.15 14.00 -4.26
C PRO A 95 -0.47 13.81 -2.77
N PHE A 96 0.29 14.42 -1.88
CA PHE A 96 -0.18 14.66 -0.51
C PHE A 96 -1.45 15.54 -0.53
N LYS A 97 -2.31 15.41 0.50
CA LYS A 97 -3.42 16.34 0.75
C LYS A 97 -2.90 17.71 1.23
N ARG A 98 -1.94 18.26 0.50
CA ARG A 98 -1.24 19.50 0.81
C ARG A 98 -0.86 20.20 -0.49
N LEU A 99 -1.14 21.51 -0.55
CA LEU A 99 -0.83 22.30 -1.74
C LEU A 99 0.68 22.31 -2.04
N GLY A 100 1.02 22.16 -3.33
CA GLY A 100 2.39 22.22 -3.83
C GLY A 100 3.19 20.93 -3.72
N LEU A 101 2.63 19.85 -3.19
CA LEU A 101 3.28 18.53 -3.15
C LEU A 101 2.55 17.57 -4.10
N HIS A 102 3.21 17.19 -5.18
CA HIS A 102 2.60 16.46 -6.30
C HIS A 102 2.84 14.95 -6.29
N THR A 103 3.58 14.43 -5.32
CA THR A 103 3.88 12.99 -5.18
C THR A 103 4.10 12.63 -3.71
N THR A 104 3.84 11.37 -3.37
CA THR A 104 4.19 10.74 -2.08
C THR A 104 5.43 9.86 -2.19
N CYS A 105 6.06 9.80 -3.37
CA CYS A 105 7.23 8.97 -3.63
C CYS A 105 8.53 9.73 -3.40
N TRP A 106 9.53 9.06 -2.82
CA TRP A 106 10.84 9.64 -2.51
C TRP A 106 11.97 8.84 -3.13
N LYS A 107 13.00 9.55 -3.59
CA LYS A 107 14.25 8.99 -4.08
C LYS A 107 15.41 9.90 -3.66
N ASP A 108 16.50 9.32 -3.18
CA ASP A 108 17.72 10.06 -2.77
C ASP A 108 17.41 11.24 -1.81
N GLY A 109 16.49 11.00 -0.85
CA GLY A 109 16.06 12.00 0.15
C GLY A 109 15.22 13.15 -0.40
N LYS A 110 14.69 13.04 -1.62
CA LYS A 110 13.86 14.08 -2.25
C LYS A 110 12.56 13.50 -2.78
N LEU A 111 11.52 14.34 -2.82
CA LEU A 111 10.30 14.00 -3.55
C LEU A 111 10.63 13.84 -5.04
N VAL A 112 10.10 12.78 -5.62
CA VAL A 112 10.32 12.47 -7.04
C VAL A 112 9.63 13.52 -7.90
N ASN A 113 10.36 14.06 -8.89
CA ASN A 113 9.75 14.86 -9.94
C ASN A 113 9.29 13.95 -11.09
N LEU A 114 7.98 13.67 -11.16
CA LEU A 114 7.41 12.76 -12.15
C LEU A 114 7.63 13.20 -13.59
N ASP A 115 7.71 14.53 -13.85
CA ASP A 115 7.90 15.08 -15.19
C ASP A 115 9.33 14.89 -15.72
N SER A 116 10.27 14.52 -14.84
CA SER A 116 11.66 14.25 -15.21
C SER A 116 11.95 12.76 -15.46
N LEU A 117 10.95 11.90 -15.40
CA LEU A 117 11.12 10.46 -15.58
C LEU A 117 10.64 10.01 -16.96
N ASP A 118 11.47 9.24 -17.65
CA ASP A 118 11.18 8.70 -18.98
C ASP A 118 10.46 7.34 -18.93
N GLY A 119 10.27 6.75 -17.75
CA GLY A 119 9.62 5.44 -17.56
C GLY A 119 9.76 4.88 -16.15
N PRO A 120 9.42 3.60 -15.95
CA PRO A 120 9.48 2.95 -14.64
C PRO A 120 10.82 3.18 -13.95
N THR A 121 10.77 3.63 -12.70
CA THR A 121 11.96 4.10 -11.98
C THR A 121 12.02 3.51 -10.57
N GLU A 122 13.18 3.00 -10.17
CA GLU A 122 13.44 2.56 -8.80
C GLU A 122 13.42 3.78 -7.85
N ILE A 123 12.68 3.65 -6.75
CA ILE A 123 12.51 4.67 -5.70
C ILE A 123 12.83 4.10 -4.32
N ASP A 124 13.02 5.00 -3.35
CA ASP A 124 13.35 4.61 -1.98
C ASP A 124 12.12 4.35 -1.12
N TYR A 125 11.08 5.17 -1.27
CA TYR A 125 9.86 5.10 -0.48
C TYR A 125 8.64 5.28 -1.35
N ALA A 126 7.68 4.38 -1.19
CA ALA A 126 6.34 4.45 -1.78
C ALA A 126 5.30 4.52 -0.69
N ALA A 127 4.28 5.35 -0.90
CA ALA A 127 3.07 5.29 -0.08
C ALA A 127 2.14 4.18 -0.58
N THR A 128 1.35 3.61 0.33
CA THR A 128 0.55 2.41 0.06
C THR A 128 -0.83 2.67 -0.55
N GLY A 129 -1.20 3.93 -0.81
CA GLY A 129 -2.51 4.26 -1.38
C GLY A 129 -2.72 3.77 -2.82
N PHE A 130 -1.67 3.32 -3.52
CA PHE A 130 -1.74 2.58 -4.79
C PHE A 130 -0.46 1.77 -4.98
N LEU A 131 -0.35 0.66 -4.26
CA LEU A 131 0.84 -0.19 -4.18
C LEU A 131 0.49 -1.65 -4.49
N MET A 132 1.12 -2.21 -5.52
CA MET A 132 1.00 -3.62 -5.87
C MET A 132 2.21 -4.40 -5.36
N VAL A 133 1.94 -5.55 -4.70
CA VAL A 133 2.96 -6.40 -4.09
C VAL A 133 2.70 -7.86 -4.44
N LYS A 134 3.71 -8.59 -4.90
CA LYS A 134 3.64 -10.04 -5.13
C LYS A 134 3.65 -10.80 -3.80
N ARG A 135 2.96 -11.94 -3.76
CA ARG A 135 2.86 -12.83 -2.59
C ARG A 135 4.20 -13.16 -1.96
N GLU A 136 5.17 -13.53 -2.79
CA GLU A 136 6.51 -13.91 -2.36
C GLU A 136 7.21 -12.87 -1.48
N VAL A 137 6.92 -11.57 -1.67
CA VAL A 137 7.52 -10.50 -0.86
C VAL A 137 7.11 -10.63 0.60
N PHE A 138 5.83 -10.85 0.86
CA PHE A 138 5.33 -11.02 2.22
C PHE A 138 5.83 -12.31 2.87
N GLU A 139 5.96 -13.38 2.10
CA GLU A 139 6.51 -14.66 2.55
C GLU A 139 8.00 -14.54 2.88
N GLU A 140 8.79 -13.89 2.02
CA GLU A 140 10.21 -13.60 2.24
C GLU A 140 10.42 -12.73 3.49
N MET A 141 9.56 -11.72 3.71
CA MET A 141 9.61 -10.87 4.91
C MET A 141 9.35 -11.67 6.19
N ARG A 142 8.41 -12.62 6.19
CA ARG A 142 8.17 -13.52 7.34
C ARG A 142 9.43 -14.31 7.72
N VAL A 143 10.19 -14.74 6.74
CA VAL A 143 11.45 -15.47 6.98
C VAL A 143 12.55 -14.54 7.47
N LYS A 144 12.63 -13.33 6.92
CA LYS A 144 13.67 -12.35 7.25
C LYS A 144 13.50 -11.71 8.62
N TYR A 145 12.25 -11.48 9.07
CA TYR A 145 11.91 -10.74 10.28
C TYR A 145 11.00 -11.58 11.22
N PRO A 146 11.44 -12.78 11.65
CA PRO A 146 10.60 -13.68 12.44
C PRO A 146 10.11 -13.08 13.77
N GLU A 147 10.83 -12.08 14.30
CA GLU A 147 10.49 -11.35 15.53
C GLU A 147 9.23 -10.50 15.41
N ARG A 148 8.73 -10.26 14.19
CA ARG A 148 7.49 -9.49 13.95
C ARG A 148 6.22 -10.34 13.98
N ARG A 149 6.39 -11.64 14.15
CA ARG A 149 5.27 -12.55 14.38
C ARG A 149 4.69 -12.27 15.76
N HIS A 150 3.39 -12.12 15.83
CA HIS A 150 2.69 -11.82 17.08
C HIS A 150 1.30 -12.46 17.13
N MET A 151 0.73 -12.51 18.34
CA MET A 151 -0.67 -12.84 18.55
C MET A 151 -1.47 -11.56 18.73
N GLU A 152 -2.61 -11.46 18.07
CA GLU A 152 -3.52 -10.33 18.30
C GLU A 152 -4.13 -10.40 19.71
N GLY A 153 -4.31 -9.24 20.36
CA GLY A 153 -4.95 -9.13 21.67
C GLY A 153 -4.06 -8.45 22.73
N LEU A 154 -4.49 -8.50 23.97
CA LEU A 154 -3.76 -7.93 25.11
C LEU A 154 -2.79 -8.96 25.71
N PRO A 155 -1.61 -8.53 26.22
CA PRO A 155 -0.60 -9.44 26.76
C PRO A 155 -1.12 -10.33 27.92
N ASP A 156 -1.97 -9.75 28.77
CA ASP A 156 -2.59 -10.41 29.95
C ASP A 156 -4.03 -10.87 29.70
N GLY A 157 -4.53 -10.71 28.47
CA GLY A 157 -5.87 -11.17 28.07
C GLY A 157 -5.92 -12.68 27.88
N ASN A 158 -6.94 -13.32 28.45
CA ASN A 158 -7.21 -14.75 28.25
C ASN A 158 -8.18 -14.93 27.07
N PHE A 159 -7.66 -14.91 25.86
CA PHE A 159 -8.44 -15.12 24.64
C PHE A 159 -8.13 -16.52 24.09
N GLU A 160 -9.12 -17.40 24.12
CA GLU A 160 -8.98 -18.78 23.58
C GLU A 160 -8.77 -18.78 22.06
N ASP A 161 -9.24 -17.75 21.34
CA ASP A 161 -9.22 -17.63 19.87
C ASP A 161 -8.23 -16.56 19.36
N ARG A 162 -7.06 -16.43 20.00
CA ARG A 162 -6.06 -15.48 19.52
C ARG A 162 -5.58 -15.85 18.12
N LYS A 163 -5.73 -14.90 17.18
CA LYS A 163 -5.23 -15.06 15.82
C LYS A 163 -3.75 -14.68 15.76
N GLU A 164 -2.97 -15.53 15.11
CA GLU A 164 -1.58 -15.20 14.76
C GLU A 164 -1.56 -14.20 13.61
N SER A 165 -0.72 -13.19 13.73
CA SER A 165 -0.51 -12.16 12.74
C SER A 165 0.98 -11.85 12.58
N PHE A 166 1.30 -10.95 11.65
CA PHE A 166 2.65 -10.49 11.40
C PHE A 166 2.63 -8.99 11.05
N ALA A 167 3.60 -8.25 11.55
CA ALA A 167 3.71 -6.80 11.35
C ALA A 167 4.56 -6.46 10.10
N TRP A 168 3.97 -6.56 8.91
CA TRP A 168 4.63 -6.11 7.65
C TRP A 168 4.68 -4.58 7.56
N PHE A 169 3.61 -3.93 8.03
CA PHE A 169 3.45 -2.48 8.07
C PHE A 169 3.52 -2.04 9.54
N ASP A 170 4.73 -1.78 10.03
CA ASP A 170 4.98 -1.46 11.44
C ASP A 170 5.67 -0.10 11.57
N PRO A 171 4.92 0.98 11.90
CA PRO A 171 5.50 2.30 12.09
C PRO A 171 6.45 2.29 13.29
N ARG A 172 7.58 2.95 13.15
CA ARG A 172 8.61 2.95 14.18
C ARG A 172 9.51 4.15 14.16
N VAL A 173 10.18 4.37 15.29
CA VAL A 173 11.31 5.30 15.37
C VAL A 173 12.59 4.55 14.98
N THR A 174 13.37 5.13 14.09
CA THR A 174 14.67 4.62 13.63
C THR A 174 15.76 5.68 13.74
N GLU A 175 16.99 5.28 13.53
CA GLU A 175 18.11 6.23 13.42
C GLU A 175 17.97 7.05 12.14
N GLY A 176 18.27 8.35 12.25
CA GLY A 176 18.30 9.26 11.12
C GLY A 176 19.66 9.31 10.43
N GLN A 177 19.85 10.31 9.58
CA GLN A 177 21.07 10.51 8.80
C GLN A 177 22.21 11.11 9.64
N PHE A 178 21.87 11.92 10.65
CA PHE A 178 22.86 12.59 11.51
C PHE A 178 23.03 11.86 12.85
N PRO A 179 24.18 12.00 13.50
CA PRO A 179 24.40 11.46 14.84
C PRO A 179 23.29 11.89 15.81
N ASP A 180 22.80 10.95 16.61
CA ASP A 180 21.73 11.14 17.60
C ASP A 180 20.36 11.55 17.03
N GLU A 181 20.21 11.65 15.71
CA GLU A 181 18.93 11.91 15.06
C GLU A 181 18.02 10.69 15.14
N ARG A 182 16.75 10.94 15.48
CA ARG A 182 15.70 9.94 15.46
C ARG A 182 14.61 10.38 14.49
N VAL A 183 14.20 9.45 13.60
CA VAL A 183 13.18 9.69 12.59
C VAL A 183 12.02 8.73 12.81
N TYR A 184 10.81 9.24 12.77
CA TYR A 184 9.60 8.42 12.76
C TYR A 184 9.27 8.01 11.32
N LEU A 185 9.24 6.72 11.07
CA LEU A 185 8.75 6.14 9.83
C LEU A 185 7.28 5.77 9.98
N SER A 186 6.43 6.25 9.07
CA SER A 186 5.08 5.73 8.88
C SER A 186 5.12 4.27 8.44
N GLU A 187 3.99 3.59 8.47
CA GLU A 187 3.89 2.16 8.17
C GLU A 187 4.33 1.81 6.73
N ASP A 188 4.00 2.68 5.77
CA ASP A 188 4.33 2.55 4.36
C ASP A 188 5.84 2.75 4.09
N TYR A 189 6.43 3.76 4.71
CA TYR A 189 7.87 3.99 4.59
C TYR A 189 8.68 2.96 5.37
N ALA A 190 8.15 2.47 6.50
CA ALA A 190 8.76 1.36 7.22
C ALA A 190 8.79 0.07 6.37
N PHE A 191 7.67 -0.26 5.69
CA PHE A 191 7.63 -1.35 4.71
C PHE A 191 8.67 -1.17 3.60
N SER A 192 8.77 0.05 3.05
CA SER A 192 9.74 0.36 1.99
C SER A 192 11.18 0.12 2.44
N VAL A 193 11.55 0.57 3.65
CA VAL A 193 12.88 0.34 4.24
C VAL A 193 13.15 -1.15 4.41
N ASP A 194 12.19 -1.89 4.97
CA ASP A 194 12.37 -3.31 5.25
C ASP A 194 12.54 -4.14 3.99
N TYR A 195 11.73 -3.87 2.96
CA TYR A 195 11.84 -4.56 1.69
C TYR A 195 13.17 -4.25 0.98
N ARG A 196 13.62 -3.00 1.00
CA ARG A 196 14.92 -2.60 0.44
C ARG A 196 16.09 -3.22 1.21
N ASN A 197 16.01 -3.36 2.53
CA ASN A 197 17.02 -4.04 3.36
C ASN A 197 17.12 -5.54 3.05
N MET A 198 16.13 -6.13 2.39
CA MET A 198 16.20 -7.49 1.85
C MET A 198 16.82 -7.54 0.44
N GLY A 199 17.24 -6.41 -0.12
CA GLY A 199 17.72 -6.28 -1.49
C GLY A 199 16.59 -6.11 -2.53
N GLY A 200 15.36 -5.86 -2.07
CA GLY A 200 14.21 -5.60 -2.93
C GLY A 200 14.26 -4.21 -3.56
N LYS A 201 13.54 -4.06 -4.67
CA LYS A 201 13.40 -2.81 -5.42
C LYS A 201 11.93 -2.40 -5.50
N ILE A 202 11.65 -1.14 -5.28
CA ILE A 202 10.33 -0.56 -5.43
C ILE A 202 10.31 0.24 -6.72
N ILE A 203 9.40 -0.10 -7.63
CA ILE A 203 9.32 0.53 -8.94
C ILE A 203 8.10 1.45 -9.00
N LEU A 204 8.37 2.72 -9.24
CA LEU A 204 7.35 3.73 -9.54
C LEU A 204 7.08 3.75 -11.05
N GLU A 205 5.80 3.66 -11.42
CA GLU A 205 5.33 3.93 -12.78
C GLU A 205 4.87 5.41 -12.89
N PRO A 206 5.67 6.29 -13.52
CA PRO A 206 5.39 7.72 -13.50
C PRO A 206 4.21 8.15 -14.39
N SER A 207 3.74 7.30 -15.29
CA SER A 207 2.54 7.56 -16.10
C SER A 207 1.25 7.44 -15.28
N ILE A 208 1.28 6.70 -14.17
CA ILE A 208 0.15 6.57 -13.24
C ILE A 208 0.14 7.74 -12.28
N ARG A 209 -0.69 8.74 -12.58
CA ARG A 209 -0.87 9.98 -11.80
C ARG A 209 -2.29 10.04 -11.27
N LEU A 210 -2.46 9.64 -10.03
CA LEU A 210 -3.74 9.49 -9.39
C LEU A 210 -4.18 10.79 -8.70
N LYS A 211 -5.49 10.88 -8.38
CA LYS A 211 -6.01 11.98 -7.58
C LYS A 211 -6.28 11.52 -6.15
N HIS A 212 -5.89 12.33 -5.20
CA HIS A 212 -6.06 12.09 -3.78
C HIS A 212 -7.07 13.08 -3.21
N TYR A 213 -8.20 12.56 -2.73
CA TYR A 213 -9.30 13.36 -2.22
C TYR A 213 -9.21 13.57 -0.72
N GLY A 214 -9.67 14.74 -0.26
CA GLY A 214 -9.82 15.08 1.15
C GLY A 214 -11.08 15.87 1.38
N MET A 215 -11.60 15.87 2.60
CA MET A 215 -12.69 16.76 2.95
C MET A 215 -12.17 18.19 3.10
N TYR A 216 -12.77 19.12 2.39
CA TYR A 216 -12.55 20.55 2.57
C TYR A 216 -13.83 21.17 3.15
N GLY A 217 -13.72 21.84 4.29
CA GLY A 217 -14.84 22.55 4.92
C GLY A 217 -15.10 23.87 4.21
N PHE A 218 -16.34 24.11 3.79
CA PHE A 218 -16.80 25.40 3.28
C PHE A 218 -17.71 26.03 4.33
N GLY A 219 -17.51 27.30 4.63
CA GLY A 219 -18.32 28.09 5.54
C GLY A 219 -17.48 28.96 6.47
N GLU A 220 -18.11 29.98 7.07
CA GLU A 220 -17.55 30.77 8.17
C GLU A 220 -17.75 30.06 9.49
#